data_ec83dcd140b2c0a177f5d9e0b5f2f3ec
#
_entry.id   ec83dcd140b2c0a177f5d9e0b5f2f3ec
#
_cell.length_a   1.000
_cell.length_b   1.000
_cell.length_c   1.000
_cell.angle_alpha   90.00
_cell.angle_beta   90.00
_cell.angle_gamma   90.00
#
_symmetry.space_group_name_H-M   'P 1'
#
loop_
_entity.id
_entity.type
_entity.pdbx_description
1 polymer ?
#
loop_
_entity_poly.entity_id
_entity_poly.type
_entity_poly.pdbx_seq_one_letter_code
_entity_poly.pdbx_strand_id
1 'polypeptide(L)'
;MADTMRGVFTNLTEIRRNVFAEVAKIAYAQGEAAKVAEGEAQAAAVTADAARQMEELPYKIIPGDVATYRESVFLERAIVGERIRLAMGLPLQDVDRPQNLADGLADASVSETYYQPPLVNVIKFACNACEDNTYRVTDACQSCLAHPCREICPKGAISFVNKRAYIDQEKCIHCGQCFNACPYHAISHRVRPCADACGMKAIGSDEHGRAEINYEKCVSCGQCLINCPFGAIADKSQIYQVIQAINAGDEVIAEVAPAFVGQFGGKGNVDKLRQAFTELGFTGMEEVAIGADLCTVQEAEDFLEEVPDKIPFMGTSCCPAWSVMAKKEFPDHADCISMALTPMTLTARLIRKQHPNAKIVFVGPCSAKKLEAMRKSVRSEVDFVLTFEEMAGMMAAKDIDYTKLPGEGASDFDVASADGRGFAVAGGVAQAVANAIHRKYPDREVNIVNAEGLNECRKMMKDAIKGKYPGYLVEGMACPGGCVAGAGTLQAINKTASAVKRYAKKSPHDNAVDNAYNDLLPQLERDADGRKADETDAVAETFEAQAPKA
;
A
#
# COMPACT_ATOMS: atom_id res chain seq x y z
N MET A 1 -3.10 10.06 -14.36
CA MET A 1 -2.49 11.20 -13.61
C MET A 1 -1.50 10.74 -12.54
N ALA A 2 -1.82 9.72 -11.73
CA ALA A 2 -0.89 9.20 -10.69
C ALA A 2 0.47 8.73 -11.23
N ASP A 3 0.51 8.08 -12.38
CA ASP A 3 1.76 7.55 -12.94
C ASP A 3 2.75 8.64 -13.36
N THR A 4 2.26 9.81 -13.74
CA THR A 4 3.10 10.93 -14.16
C THR A 4 3.66 11.73 -12.99
N MET A 5 3.05 11.62 -11.79
CA MET A 5 3.48 12.36 -10.58
C MET A 5 4.32 11.52 -9.62
N ARG A 6 4.40 10.20 -9.81
CA ARG A 6 5.27 9.36 -8.97
C ARG A 6 6.74 9.71 -9.18
N GLY A 7 7.44 9.88 -8.09
CA GLY A 7 8.84 10.32 -8.11
C GLY A 7 9.03 11.83 -8.33
N VAL A 8 7.93 12.58 -8.46
CA VAL A 8 7.95 14.05 -8.44
C VAL A 8 7.79 14.52 -7.00
N PHE A 9 8.76 15.29 -6.53
CA PHE A 9 8.70 15.90 -5.20
C PHE A 9 7.74 17.10 -5.23
N THR A 10 6.67 17.04 -4.45
CA THR A 10 5.65 18.07 -4.36
C THR A 10 5.54 18.56 -2.92
N ASN A 11 4.91 19.72 -2.69
CA ASN A 11 4.62 20.21 -1.34
C ASN A 11 3.86 19.18 -0.49
N LEU A 12 2.95 18.41 -1.10
CA LEU A 12 2.27 17.32 -0.40
C LEU A 12 3.24 16.20 0.02
N THR A 13 4.17 15.83 -0.85
CA THR A 13 5.21 14.84 -0.54
C THR A 13 6.10 15.34 0.60
N GLU A 14 6.48 16.61 0.56
CA GLU A 14 7.29 17.25 1.61
C GLU A 14 6.58 17.21 2.97
N ILE A 15 5.32 17.65 3.03
CA ILE A 15 4.53 17.63 4.26
C ILE A 15 4.42 16.22 4.82
N ARG A 16 4.11 15.22 3.98
CA ARG A 16 3.99 13.81 4.42
C ARG A 16 5.30 13.30 5.02
N ARG A 17 6.42 13.53 4.34
CA ARG A 17 7.75 13.08 4.80
C ARG A 17 8.17 13.81 6.07
N ASN A 18 7.90 15.10 6.18
CA ASN A 18 8.18 15.85 7.39
C ASN A 18 7.37 15.32 8.58
N VAL A 19 6.09 14.98 8.38
CA VAL A 19 5.28 14.34 9.43
C VAL A 19 5.92 13.05 9.92
N PHE A 20 6.28 12.13 9.02
CA PHE A 20 6.92 10.86 9.41
C PHE A 20 8.26 11.09 10.10
N ALA A 21 9.10 12.00 9.58
CA ALA A 21 10.40 12.30 10.16
C ALA A 21 10.28 12.91 11.56
N GLU A 22 9.38 13.87 11.75
CA GLU A 22 9.25 14.55 13.05
C GLU A 22 8.60 13.64 14.11
N VAL A 23 7.60 12.82 13.74
CA VAL A 23 7.04 11.80 14.63
C VAL A 23 8.12 10.77 15.04
N ALA A 24 8.92 10.31 14.08
CA ALA A 24 10.02 9.40 14.37
C ALA A 24 11.09 10.03 15.29
N LYS A 25 11.46 11.31 15.10
CA LYS A 25 12.41 12.02 15.97
C LYS A 25 11.93 12.05 17.41
N ILE A 26 10.65 12.37 17.63
CA ILE A 26 10.08 12.42 18.99
C ILE A 26 10.06 11.00 19.59
N ALA A 27 9.67 9.99 18.83
CA ALA A 27 9.66 8.60 19.30
C ALA A 27 11.05 8.10 19.71
N TYR A 28 12.09 8.38 18.92
CA TYR A 28 13.48 8.06 19.28
C TYR A 28 13.95 8.84 20.52
N ALA A 29 13.67 10.14 20.58
CA ALA A 29 14.04 10.98 21.73
C ALA A 29 13.35 10.53 23.03
N GLN A 30 12.08 10.12 22.94
CA GLN A 30 11.35 9.54 24.05
C GLN A 30 12.04 8.28 24.60
N GLY A 31 12.51 7.38 23.73
CA GLY A 31 13.23 6.19 24.14
C GLY A 31 14.56 6.49 24.82
N GLU A 32 15.33 7.43 24.29
CA GLU A 32 16.57 7.86 24.95
C GLU A 32 16.31 8.45 26.34
N ALA A 33 15.27 9.28 26.49
CA ALA A 33 14.86 9.84 27.77
C ALA A 33 14.34 8.76 28.74
N ALA A 34 13.62 7.77 28.22
CA ALA A 34 13.08 6.67 29.04
C ALA A 34 14.19 5.77 29.63
N LYS A 35 15.32 5.59 28.92
CA LYS A 35 16.47 4.80 29.42
C LYS A 35 17.13 5.39 30.67
N VAL A 36 17.03 6.69 30.87
CA VAL A 36 17.61 7.41 32.03
C VAL A 36 16.58 7.77 33.09
N ALA A 37 15.30 7.47 32.84
CA ALA A 37 14.21 7.77 33.79
C ALA A 37 14.22 6.78 34.94
N GLU A 38 14.23 7.30 36.18
CA GLU A 38 14.18 6.49 37.41
C GLU A 38 12.77 6.53 38.01
N GLY A 39 12.04 5.40 37.86
CA GLY A 39 10.71 5.20 38.44
C GLY A 39 9.55 5.76 37.58
N GLU A 40 8.32 5.38 37.97
CA GLU A 40 7.08 5.65 37.23
C GLU A 40 6.80 7.13 36.98
N ALA A 41 7.15 7.99 37.94
CA ALA A 41 6.90 9.43 37.82
C ALA A 41 7.74 10.07 36.70
N GLN A 42 9.01 9.64 36.54
CA GLN A 42 9.88 10.15 35.46
C GLN A 42 9.46 9.56 34.12
N ALA A 43 9.09 8.27 34.06
CA ALA A 43 8.56 7.68 32.85
C ALA A 43 7.27 8.37 32.36
N ALA A 44 6.37 8.70 33.27
CA ALA A 44 5.18 9.50 32.94
C ALA A 44 5.52 10.91 32.43
N ALA A 45 6.54 11.55 33.03
CA ALA A 45 7.00 12.87 32.58
C ALA A 45 7.61 12.82 31.16
N VAL A 46 8.34 11.76 30.81
CA VAL A 46 8.87 11.54 29.44
C VAL A 46 7.73 11.41 28.43
N THR A 47 6.69 10.64 28.75
CA THR A 47 5.51 10.48 27.86
C THR A 47 4.75 11.80 27.73
N ALA A 48 4.59 12.56 28.82
CA ALA A 48 3.94 13.86 28.79
C ALA A 48 4.74 14.90 27.96
N ASP A 49 6.07 14.85 27.99
CA ASP A 49 6.92 15.72 27.17
C ASP A 49 6.81 15.36 25.69
N ALA A 50 6.81 14.08 25.35
CA ALA A 50 6.56 13.61 23.98
C ALA A 50 5.19 14.09 23.46
N ALA A 51 4.14 13.97 24.28
CA ALA A 51 2.80 14.45 23.95
C ALA A 51 2.81 15.99 23.69
N ARG A 52 3.47 16.77 24.54
CA ARG A 52 3.61 18.22 24.34
C ARG A 52 4.34 18.55 23.04
N GLN A 53 5.43 17.86 22.74
CA GLN A 53 6.16 18.03 21.48
C GLN A 53 5.29 17.71 20.26
N MET A 54 4.45 16.66 20.33
CA MET A 54 3.50 16.33 19.26
C MET A 54 2.48 17.46 19.01
N GLU A 55 1.98 18.12 20.08
CA GLU A 55 1.08 19.29 19.96
C GLU A 55 1.74 20.48 19.23
N GLU A 56 3.06 20.62 19.33
CA GLU A 56 3.83 21.69 18.70
C GLU A 56 4.16 21.42 17.23
N LEU A 57 4.13 20.15 16.77
CA LEU A 57 4.53 19.74 15.42
C LEU A 57 3.78 20.46 14.29
N PRO A 58 2.45 20.70 14.35
CA PRO A 58 1.75 21.42 13.28
C PRO A 58 2.34 22.82 13.04
N TYR A 59 2.82 23.48 14.10
CA TYR A 59 3.45 24.81 14.01
C TYR A 59 4.88 24.75 13.49
N LYS A 60 5.59 23.66 13.75
CA LYS A 60 6.93 23.40 13.23
C LYS A 60 6.90 23.06 11.73
N ILE A 61 5.93 22.24 11.30
CA ILE A 61 5.79 21.79 9.90
C ILE A 61 5.18 22.89 9.03
N ILE A 62 4.24 23.67 9.57
CA ILE A 62 3.60 24.82 8.91
C ILE A 62 3.94 26.10 9.72
N PRO A 63 5.12 26.67 9.52
CA PRO A 63 5.55 27.88 10.23
C PRO A 63 4.91 29.15 9.68
N GLY A 64 4.95 30.23 10.45
CA GLY A 64 4.49 31.56 10.03
C GLY A 64 2.97 31.74 10.15
N ASP A 65 2.46 32.80 9.54
CA ASP A 65 1.07 33.27 9.65
C ASP A 65 0.34 33.31 8.30
N VAL A 66 1.05 33.01 7.21
CA VAL A 66 0.52 33.01 5.84
C VAL A 66 0.23 31.60 5.37
N ALA A 67 -1.02 31.35 4.95
CA ALA A 67 -1.42 30.09 4.35
C ALA A 67 -0.77 29.89 2.97
N THR A 68 -0.36 28.66 2.66
CA THR A 68 0.35 28.32 1.42
C THR A 68 -0.48 27.49 0.45
N TYR A 69 -1.39 26.65 0.91
CA TYR A 69 -2.18 25.73 0.09
C TYR A 69 -3.66 25.62 0.49
N ARG A 70 -4.09 26.32 1.55
CA ARG A 70 -5.48 26.42 2.00
C ARG A 70 -5.84 27.88 2.28
N GLU A 71 -7.11 28.11 2.65
CA GLU A 71 -7.62 29.44 2.94
C GLU A 71 -7.05 30.05 4.23
N SER A 72 -6.54 29.21 5.12
CA SER A 72 -6.05 29.60 6.44
C SER A 72 -4.91 28.73 6.91
N VAL A 73 -3.90 29.33 7.52
CA VAL A 73 -2.79 28.61 8.18
C VAL A 73 -3.29 27.70 9.31
N PHE A 74 -4.38 28.08 9.98
CA PHE A 74 -4.99 27.25 11.01
C PHE A 74 -5.58 25.97 10.43
N LEU A 75 -6.20 26.04 9.24
CA LEU A 75 -6.71 24.87 8.53
C LEU A 75 -5.56 23.96 8.05
N GLU A 76 -4.47 24.54 7.56
CA GLU A 76 -3.28 23.79 7.17
C GLU A 76 -2.69 23.02 8.36
N ARG A 77 -2.58 23.66 9.53
CA ARG A 77 -2.11 23.04 10.78
C ARG A 77 -3.07 21.96 11.28
N ALA A 78 -4.38 22.17 11.20
CA ALA A 78 -5.36 21.14 11.55
C ALA A 78 -5.22 19.90 10.67
N ILE A 79 -5.04 20.07 9.35
CA ILE A 79 -4.78 18.95 8.42
C ILE A 79 -3.50 18.20 8.75
N VAL A 80 -2.42 18.93 9.09
CA VAL A 80 -1.15 18.33 9.51
C VAL A 80 -1.32 17.59 10.84
N GLY A 81 -2.09 18.14 11.78
CA GLY A 81 -2.41 17.50 13.05
C GLY A 81 -3.05 16.12 12.86
N GLU A 82 -4.05 16.02 11.96
CA GLU A 82 -4.67 14.73 11.63
C GLU A 82 -3.66 13.74 11.02
N ARG A 83 -2.72 14.21 10.20
CA ARG A 83 -1.66 13.35 9.66
C ARG A 83 -0.70 12.86 10.72
N ILE A 84 -0.37 13.70 11.72
CA ILE A 84 0.47 13.33 12.85
C ILE A 84 -0.22 12.24 13.67
N ARG A 85 -1.54 12.34 13.93
CA ARG A 85 -2.30 11.29 14.61
C ARG A 85 -2.21 9.96 13.85
N LEU A 86 -2.47 9.99 12.54
CA LEU A 86 -2.36 8.78 11.71
C LEU A 86 -0.93 8.23 11.67
N ALA A 87 0.10 9.08 11.71
CA ALA A 87 1.50 8.66 11.79
C ALA A 87 1.85 7.99 13.13
N MET A 88 1.17 8.36 14.21
CA MET A 88 1.25 7.69 15.52
C MET A 88 0.40 6.40 15.62
N GLY A 89 -0.37 6.05 14.57
CA GLY A 89 -1.32 4.93 14.59
C GLY A 89 -2.67 5.27 15.19
N LEU A 90 -2.89 6.51 15.62
CA LEU A 90 -4.13 6.97 16.26
C LEU A 90 -5.27 7.18 15.25
N PRO A 91 -6.54 7.13 15.66
CA PRO A 91 -7.67 7.56 14.84
C PRO A 91 -7.65 9.08 14.62
N LEU A 92 -8.36 9.54 13.59
CA LEU A 92 -8.64 10.97 13.41
C LEU A 92 -9.36 11.53 14.64
N GLN A 93 -9.22 12.84 14.86
CA GLN A 93 -9.96 13.53 15.93
C GLN A 93 -11.48 13.47 15.65
N ASP A 94 -12.24 13.35 16.73
CA ASP A 94 -13.69 13.47 16.67
C ASP A 94 -14.07 14.92 16.35
N VAL A 95 -14.90 15.12 15.33
CA VAL A 95 -15.32 16.47 14.92
C VAL A 95 -16.33 17.11 15.90
N ASP A 96 -16.96 16.29 16.74
CA ASP A 96 -18.02 16.72 17.65
C ASP A 96 -17.53 16.97 19.08
N ARG A 97 -16.25 16.65 19.36
CA ARG A 97 -15.65 16.79 20.68
C ARG A 97 -14.26 17.43 20.60
N PRO A 98 -13.93 18.33 21.53
CA PRO A 98 -12.57 18.85 21.64
C PRO A 98 -11.64 17.71 22.10
N GLN A 99 -10.54 17.53 21.38
CA GLN A 99 -9.47 16.57 21.67
C GLN A 99 -8.13 17.21 21.46
N ASN A 100 -7.14 16.85 22.30
CA ASN A 100 -5.75 17.18 22.02
C ASN A 100 -5.19 16.28 20.91
N LEU A 101 -4.19 16.77 20.21
CA LEU A 101 -3.56 16.02 19.13
C LEU A 101 -2.94 14.71 19.62
N ALA A 102 -2.37 14.71 20.82
CA ALA A 102 -1.72 13.57 21.44
C ALA A 102 -2.64 12.68 22.29
N ASP A 103 -3.96 12.95 22.34
CA ASP A 103 -4.89 12.09 23.07
C ASP A 103 -4.86 10.66 22.50
N GLY A 104 -4.60 9.67 23.37
CA GLY A 104 -4.38 8.27 23.01
C GLY A 104 -2.92 7.89 22.79
N LEU A 105 -1.97 8.83 22.90
CA LEU A 105 -0.54 8.54 22.72
C LEU A 105 -0.03 7.51 23.73
N ALA A 106 -0.49 7.57 24.98
CA ALA A 106 -0.10 6.58 26.01
C ALA A 106 -0.48 5.15 25.60
N ASP A 107 -1.67 4.98 25.03
CA ASP A 107 -2.14 3.67 24.55
C ASP A 107 -1.37 3.21 23.30
N ALA A 108 -0.93 4.14 22.46
CA ALA A 108 -0.15 3.86 21.26
C ALA A 108 1.36 3.70 21.52
N SER A 109 1.85 4.11 22.71
CA SER A 109 3.25 4.04 23.13
C SER A 109 3.62 2.64 23.63
N VAL A 110 3.37 1.61 22.82
CA VAL A 110 3.64 0.21 23.14
C VAL A 110 4.60 -0.39 22.11
N SER A 111 5.34 -1.41 22.52
CA SER A 111 6.22 -2.20 21.64
C SER A 111 5.47 -3.32 20.93
N GLU A 112 4.17 -3.23 20.87
CA GLU A 112 3.27 -4.22 20.26
C GLU A 112 2.40 -3.57 19.18
N THR A 113 1.78 -4.41 18.34
CA THR A 113 0.87 -3.92 17.31
C THR A 113 -0.32 -3.21 17.94
N TYR A 114 -0.36 -1.88 17.80
CA TYR A 114 -1.50 -1.06 18.18
C TYR A 114 -2.30 -0.73 16.91
N TYR A 115 -3.58 -1.07 16.92
CA TYR A 115 -4.44 -0.82 15.78
C TYR A 115 -5.88 -0.51 16.19
N GLN A 116 -6.37 0.59 15.69
CA GLN A 116 -7.79 0.93 15.72
C GLN A 116 -8.31 1.12 14.28
N PRO A 117 -9.35 0.40 13.84
CA PRO A 117 -9.90 0.59 12.51
C PRO A 117 -10.50 2.00 12.34
N PRO A 118 -10.65 2.49 11.09
CA PRO A 118 -10.18 1.89 9.86
C PRO A 118 -8.71 2.20 9.57
N LEU A 119 -8.08 1.41 8.66
CA LEU A 119 -6.70 1.64 8.24
C LEU A 119 -6.57 2.90 7.37
N VAL A 120 -7.38 2.97 6.32
CA VAL A 120 -7.38 4.11 5.37
C VAL A 120 -8.46 5.10 5.77
N ASN A 121 -8.08 6.35 5.90
CA ASN A 121 -8.94 7.41 6.45
C ASN A 121 -9.08 8.58 5.46
N VAL A 122 -10.19 9.29 5.54
CA VAL A 122 -10.40 10.57 4.84
C VAL A 122 -10.32 11.70 5.85
N ILE A 123 -9.29 12.53 5.74
CA ILE A 123 -9.18 13.79 6.49
C ILE A 123 -10.18 14.76 5.88
N LYS A 124 -11.34 14.88 6.49
CA LYS A 124 -12.50 15.61 5.92
C LYS A 124 -12.19 17.07 5.62
N PHE A 125 -11.39 17.72 6.44
CA PHE A 125 -10.96 19.12 6.24
C PHE A 125 -9.99 19.32 5.08
N ALA A 126 -9.28 18.24 4.68
CA ALA A 126 -8.39 18.25 3.52
C ALA A 126 -9.14 17.91 2.22
N CYS A 127 -10.35 17.36 2.30
CA CYS A 127 -11.11 16.94 1.13
C CYS A 127 -11.71 18.15 0.40
N ASN A 128 -11.45 18.25 -0.91
CA ASN A 128 -11.92 19.36 -1.75
C ASN A 128 -13.33 19.12 -2.35
N ALA A 129 -14.08 18.13 -1.88
CA ALA A 129 -15.40 17.77 -2.41
C ALA A 129 -15.45 17.75 -3.95
N CYS A 130 -14.45 17.09 -4.57
CA CYS A 130 -14.31 17.05 -6.03
C CYS A 130 -15.58 16.53 -6.70
N GLU A 131 -16.00 17.19 -7.79
CA GLU A 131 -17.09 16.69 -8.63
C GLU A 131 -16.76 15.29 -9.15
N ASP A 132 -17.75 14.43 -9.23
CA ASP A 132 -17.60 13.07 -9.73
C ASP A 132 -18.52 12.82 -10.91
N ASN A 133 -17.94 12.27 -11.99
CA ASN A 133 -18.62 11.93 -13.25
C ASN A 133 -19.51 13.06 -13.79
N THR A 134 -19.02 14.31 -13.81
CA THR A 134 -19.77 15.47 -14.32
C THR A 134 -19.18 16.02 -15.61
N TYR A 135 -20.03 16.60 -16.45
CA TYR A 135 -19.62 17.30 -17.66
C TYR A 135 -19.83 18.80 -17.51
N ARG A 136 -18.78 19.58 -17.75
CA ARG A 136 -18.79 21.05 -17.63
C ARG A 136 -18.27 21.69 -18.90
N VAL A 137 -18.95 22.79 -19.32
CA VAL A 137 -18.47 23.60 -20.45
C VAL A 137 -17.34 24.52 -19.97
N THR A 138 -16.24 24.52 -20.70
CA THR A 138 -15.06 25.38 -20.45
C THR A 138 -15.12 26.66 -21.28
N ASP A 139 -14.19 27.58 -21.02
CA ASP A 139 -14.09 28.87 -21.76
C ASP A 139 -13.71 28.69 -23.23
N ALA A 140 -13.30 27.50 -23.66
CA ALA A 140 -13.04 27.16 -25.06
C ALA A 140 -14.31 27.09 -25.91
N CYS A 141 -15.52 27.22 -25.33
CA CYS A 141 -16.79 27.18 -26.09
C CYS A 141 -16.92 28.34 -27.06
N GLN A 142 -17.03 28.04 -28.36
CA GLN A 142 -17.14 29.02 -29.43
C GLN A 142 -18.58 29.39 -29.79
N SER A 143 -19.59 28.85 -29.06
CA SER A 143 -20.99 29.07 -29.41
C SER A 143 -21.31 28.81 -30.90
N CYS A 144 -20.78 27.72 -31.44
CA CYS A 144 -20.86 27.39 -32.87
C CYS A 144 -22.31 27.27 -33.37
N LEU A 145 -22.59 27.64 -34.60
CA LEU A 145 -23.95 27.68 -35.19
C LEU A 145 -24.62 26.29 -35.20
N ALA A 146 -23.85 25.23 -35.44
CA ALA A 146 -24.39 23.87 -35.54
C ALA A 146 -24.81 23.28 -34.20
N HIS A 147 -24.33 23.81 -33.07
CA HIS A 147 -24.62 23.35 -31.72
C HIS A 147 -24.59 21.83 -31.53
N PRO A 148 -23.56 21.06 -31.99
CA PRO A 148 -23.58 19.61 -32.01
C PRO A 148 -23.76 19.01 -30.61
N CYS A 149 -23.26 19.66 -29.58
CA CYS A 149 -23.44 19.22 -28.17
C CYS A 149 -24.92 19.26 -27.74
N ARG A 150 -25.70 20.26 -28.19
CA ARG A 150 -27.13 20.35 -27.86
C ARG A 150 -27.93 19.34 -28.67
N GLU A 151 -27.68 19.27 -29.96
CA GLU A 151 -28.44 18.41 -30.89
C GLU A 151 -28.30 16.93 -30.57
N ILE A 152 -27.10 16.48 -30.07
CA ILE A 152 -26.87 15.08 -29.70
C ILE A 152 -27.37 14.73 -28.30
N CYS A 153 -27.79 15.70 -27.49
CA CYS A 153 -28.17 15.45 -26.11
C CYS A 153 -29.55 14.78 -26.00
N PRO A 154 -29.66 13.49 -25.59
CA PRO A 154 -30.94 12.76 -25.58
C PRO A 154 -31.92 13.30 -24.52
N LYS A 155 -31.44 14.09 -23.57
CA LYS A 155 -32.24 14.67 -22.49
C LYS A 155 -32.49 16.18 -22.65
N GLY A 156 -32.00 16.79 -23.70
CA GLY A 156 -32.13 18.23 -23.89
C GLY A 156 -31.50 19.05 -22.74
N ALA A 157 -30.49 18.51 -22.09
CA ALA A 157 -29.87 19.12 -20.91
C ALA A 157 -28.93 20.30 -21.26
N ILE A 158 -28.80 20.67 -22.55
CA ILE A 158 -27.87 21.71 -22.98
C ILE A 158 -28.64 22.91 -23.52
N SER A 159 -28.42 24.05 -22.88
CA SER A 159 -28.91 25.36 -23.30
C SER A 159 -27.75 26.31 -23.60
N PHE A 160 -28.05 27.49 -24.20
CA PHE A 160 -27.08 28.52 -24.44
C PHE A 160 -27.44 29.78 -23.66
N VAL A 161 -26.52 30.25 -22.85
CA VAL A 161 -26.64 31.46 -22.04
C VAL A 161 -25.39 32.32 -22.28
N ASN A 162 -25.59 33.60 -22.59
CA ASN A 162 -24.52 34.56 -22.88
C ASN A 162 -23.50 34.05 -23.92
N LYS A 163 -23.99 33.51 -25.02
CA LYS A 163 -23.17 32.94 -26.10
C LYS A 163 -22.27 31.80 -25.68
N ARG A 164 -22.69 31.02 -24.69
CA ARG A 164 -21.97 29.84 -24.18
C ARG A 164 -22.92 28.70 -23.89
N ALA A 165 -22.53 27.49 -24.20
CA ALA A 165 -23.28 26.32 -23.83
C ALA A 165 -23.28 26.15 -22.28
N TYR A 166 -24.40 25.71 -21.73
CA TYR A 166 -24.58 25.38 -20.32
C TYR A 166 -25.21 23.99 -20.24
N ILE A 167 -24.68 23.14 -19.35
CA ILE A 167 -25.19 21.80 -19.11
C ILE A 167 -25.94 21.81 -17.76
N ASP A 168 -27.24 21.61 -17.85
CA ASP A 168 -28.10 21.42 -16.68
C ASP A 168 -27.80 20.06 -16.04
N GLN A 169 -27.19 20.08 -14.84
CA GLN A 169 -26.75 18.87 -14.16
C GLN A 169 -27.91 18.02 -13.63
N GLU A 170 -29.08 18.61 -13.40
CA GLU A 170 -30.27 17.88 -12.96
C GLU A 170 -30.89 17.03 -14.09
N LYS A 171 -30.79 17.53 -15.34
CA LYS A 171 -31.25 16.82 -16.53
C LYS A 171 -30.20 15.91 -17.14
N CYS A 172 -28.92 16.15 -16.82
CA CYS A 172 -27.80 15.45 -17.42
C CYS A 172 -27.73 14.01 -16.90
N ILE A 173 -27.75 13.02 -17.80
CA ILE A 173 -27.56 11.60 -17.48
C ILE A 173 -26.10 11.14 -17.59
N HIS A 174 -25.17 12.04 -17.69
CA HIS A 174 -23.72 11.81 -17.74
C HIS A 174 -23.25 10.83 -18.84
N CYS A 175 -23.94 10.79 -19.99
CA CYS A 175 -23.66 9.85 -21.09
C CYS A 175 -22.40 10.20 -21.94
N GLY A 176 -21.85 11.41 -21.80
CA GLY A 176 -20.64 11.86 -22.52
C GLY A 176 -20.80 12.18 -24.00
N GLN A 177 -21.99 12.02 -24.60
CA GLN A 177 -22.18 12.27 -26.06
C GLN A 177 -21.80 13.70 -26.46
N CYS A 178 -22.16 14.69 -25.65
CA CYS A 178 -21.81 16.09 -25.90
C CYS A 178 -20.31 16.36 -25.83
N PHE A 179 -19.58 15.66 -24.95
CA PHE A 179 -18.13 15.72 -24.85
C PHE A 179 -17.46 15.23 -26.13
N ASN A 180 -17.90 14.08 -26.65
CA ASN A 180 -17.37 13.49 -27.87
C ASN A 180 -17.75 14.29 -29.13
N ALA A 181 -18.92 14.93 -29.13
CA ALA A 181 -19.44 15.67 -30.27
C ALA A 181 -18.84 17.10 -30.43
N CYS A 182 -18.18 17.64 -29.41
CA CYS A 182 -17.68 19.02 -29.44
C CYS A 182 -16.37 19.11 -30.23
N PRO A 183 -16.35 19.76 -31.42
CA PRO A 183 -15.13 19.85 -32.25
C PRO A 183 -14.06 20.76 -31.64
N TYR A 184 -14.42 21.57 -30.63
CA TYR A 184 -13.49 22.48 -29.94
C TYR A 184 -13.00 21.89 -28.62
N HIS A 185 -13.40 20.66 -28.26
CA HIS A 185 -13.10 20.04 -26.95
C HIS A 185 -13.43 20.96 -25.77
N ALA A 186 -14.48 21.77 -25.92
CA ALA A 186 -14.88 22.77 -24.94
C ALA A 186 -15.69 22.20 -23.77
N ILE A 187 -15.94 20.90 -23.73
CA ILE A 187 -16.61 20.20 -22.64
C ILE A 187 -15.58 19.34 -21.93
N SER A 188 -15.44 19.53 -20.62
CA SER A 188 -14.56 18.71 -19.78
C SER A 188 -15.37 17.64 -19.04
N HIS A 189 -14.85 16.42 -18.99
CA HIS A 189 -15.34 15.38 -18.10
C HIS A 189 -14.57 15.47 -16.78
N ARG A 190 -15.27 15.70 -15.69
CA ARG A 190 -14.69 15.79 -14.34
C ARG A 190 -14.98 14.52 -13.58
N VAL A 191 -13.92 13.89 -13.12
CA VAL A 191 -13.98 12.71 -12.27
C VAL A 191 -13.26 13.00 -10.96
N ARG A 192 -13.75 12.41 -9.89
CA ARG A 192 -13.09 12.47 -8.59
C ARG A 192 -11.86 11.54 -8.61
N PRO A 193 -10.62 12.05 -8.51
CA PRO A 193 -9.44 11.22 -8.75
C PRO A 193 -9.32 10.01 -7.81
N CYS A 194 -9.72 10.13 -6.54
CA CYS A 194 -9.69 9.01 -5.59
C CYS A 194 -10.76 7.95 -5.90
N ALA A 195 -11.95 8.36 -6.38
CA ALA A 195 -13.02 7.43 -6.76
C ALA A 195 -12.71 6.73 -8.10
N ASP A 196 -12.17 7.48 -9.07
CA ASP A 196 -11.74 6.96 -10.38
C ASP A 196 -10.63 5.90 -10.23
N ALA A 197 -9.68 6.15 -9.33
CA ALA A 197 -8.60 5.20 -9.02
C ALA A 197 -9.07 3.98 -8.18
N CYS A 198 -10.27 4.02 -7.62
CA CYS A 198 -10.77 2.96 -6.76
C CYS A 198 -11.35 1.81 -7.57
N GLY A 199 -10.56 0.78 -7.85
CA GLY A 199 -11.02 -0.42 -8.55
C GLY A 199 -12.14 -1.17 -7.82
N MET A 200 -12.31 -0.99 -6.51
CA MET A 200 -13.41 -1.57 -5.73
C MET A 200 -14.69 -0.71 -5.74
N LYS A 201 -14.64 0.50 -6.32
CA LYS A 201 -15.75 1.46 -6.27
C LYS A 201 -16.26 1.70 -4.84
N ALA A 202 -15.32 1.75 -3.90
CA ALA A 202 -15.59 1.91 -2.47
C ALA A 202 -15.68 3.37 -2.02
N ILE A 203 -15.46 4.35 -2.92
CA ILE A 203 -15.47 5.77 -2.57
C ILE A 203 -16.71 6.44 -3.11
N GLY A 204 -17.54 6.91 -2.20
CA GLY A 204 -18.75 7.71 -2.44
C GLY A 204 -18.57 9.17 -2.02
N SER A 205 -19.69 9.82 -1.74
CA SER A 205 -19.79 11.19 -1.21
C SER A 205 -20.60 11.20 0.07
N ASP A 206 -20.15 11.94 1.07
CA ASP A 206 -20.97 12.29 2.22
C ASP A 206 -21.99 13.41 1.87
N GLU A 207 -22.78 13.81 2.83
CA GLU A 207 -23.81 14.87 2.68
C GLU A 207 -23.26 16.25 2.25
N HIS A 208 -21.94 16.47 2.48
CA HIS A 208 -21.24 17.68 2.08
C HIS A 208 -20.48 17.51 0.76
N GLY A 209 -20.68 16.40 0.05
CA GLY A 209 -19.97 16.10 -1.20
C GLY A 209 -18.51 15.68 -1.03
N ARG A 210 -18.02 15.49 0.21
CA ARG A 210 -16.67 15.03 0.48
C ARG A 210 -16.55 13.52 0.27
N ALA A 211 -15.35 13.04 -0.01
CA ALA A 211 -15.11 11.61 -0.18
C ALA A 211 -15.47 10.83 1.10
N GLU A 212 -16.14 9.72 0.93
CA GLU A 212 -16.49 8.77 1.98
C GLU A 212 -16.14 7.35 1.53
N ILE A 213 -15.48 6.58 2.41
CA ILE A 213 -15.04 5.22 2.11
C ILE A 213 -16.06 4.22 2.66
N ASN A 214 -16.57 3.38 1.77
CA ASN A 214 -17.34 2.21 2.19
C ASN A 214 -16.35 1.09 2.56
N TYR A 215 -16.19 0.85 3.85
CA TYR A 215 -15.23 -0.12 4.38
C TYR A 215 -15.63 -1.57 4.13
N GLU A 216 -16.90 -1.86 3.85
CA GLU A 216 -17.33 -3.20 3.43
C GLU A 216 -16.87 -3.56 2.00
N LYS A 217 -16.40 -2.58 1.23
CA LYS A 217 -15.87 -2.78 -0.13
C LYS A 217 -14.37 -2.53 -0.23
N CYS A 218 -13.80 -1.75 0.70
CA CYS A 218 -12.41 -1.34 0.64
C CYS A 218 -11.48 -2.52 0.92
N VAL A 219 -10.47 -2.72 0.09
CA VAL A 219 -9.39 -3.72 0.27
C VAL A 219 -8.05 -3.08 0.64
N SER A 220 -8.06 -1.83 1.06
CA SER A 220 -6.90 -1.04 1.48
C SER A 220 -5.70 -1.05 0.51
N CYS A 221 -5.96 -1.18 -0.79
CA CYS A 221 -4.89 -1.19 -1.81
C CYS A 221 -4.09 0.13 -1.89
N GLY A 222 -4.60 1.22 -1.32
CA GLY A 222 -3.93 2.51 -1.24
C GLY A 222 -3.94 3.34 -2.54
N GLN A 223 -4.58 2.90 -3.62
CA GLN A 223 -4.61 3.68 -4.88
C GLN A 223 -5.26 5.06 -4.73
N CYS A 224 -6.24 5.19 -3.83
CA CYS A 224 -6.87 6.47 -3.53
C CYS A 224 -5.92 7.46 -2.80
N LEU A 225 -4.95 6.97 -2.01
CA LEU A 225 -3.97 7.82 -1.34
C LEU A 225 -3.10 8.59 -2.35
N ILE A 226 -2.63 7.86 -3.38
CA ILE A 226 -1.71 8.40 -4.38
C ILE A 226 -2.43 9.33 -5.35
N ASN A 227 -3.69 9.03 -5.64
CA ASN A 227 -4.46 9.75 -6.65
C ASN A 227 -5.17 10.98 -6.09
N CYS A 228 -5.16 11.23 -4.77
CA CYS A 228 -5.74 12.41 -4.18
C CYS A 228 -4.76 13.60 -4.23
N PRO A 229 -4.95 14.61 -5.12
CA PRO A 229 -4.01 15.72 -5.24
C PRO A 229 -4.04 16.67 -4.02
N PHE A 230 -5.08 16.57 -3.19
CA PHE A 230 -5.22 17.32 -1.95
C PHE A 230 -4.64 16.57 -0.75
N GLY A 231 -4.22 15.31 -0.95
CA GLY A 231 -3.74 14.46 0.12
C GLY A 231 -4.77 14.23 1.23
N ALA A 232 -6.06 14.29 0.90
CA ALA A 232 -7.13 14.10 1.88
C ALA A 232 -7.26 12.66 2.38
N ILE A 233 -6.66 11.69 1.68
CA ILE A 233 -6.69 10.28 2.08
C ILE A 233 -5.32 9.89 2.60
N ALA A 234 -5.30 9.25 3.76
CA ALA A 234 -4.08 8.77 4.40
C ALA A 234 -4.35 7.44 5.13
N ASP A 235 -3.33 6.62 5.27
CA ASP A 235 -3.38 5.39 6.07
C ASP A 235 -2.65 5.56 7.40
N LYS A 236 -2.98 4.69 8.35
CA LYS A 236 -2.30 4.65 9.65
C LYS A 236 -0.91 4.04 9.50
N SER A 237 0.03 4.60 10.25
CA SER A 237 1.40 4.13 10.35
C SER A 237 1.62 3.33 11.63
N GLN A 238 2.66 2.51 11.63
CA GLN A 238 3.18 1.83 12.80
C GLN A 238 4.61 2.29 13.16
N ILE A 239 5.05 3.43 12.59
CA ILE A 239 6.40 3.99 12.87
C ILE A 239 6.62 4.12 14.37
N TYR A 240 5.64 4.67 15.09
CA TYR A 240 5.76 4.96 16.51
C TYR A 240 6.00 3.67 17.31
N GLN A 241 5.19 2.63 17.06
CA GLN A 241 5.28 1.33 17.74
C GLN A 241 6.58 0.58 17.42
N VAL A 242 7.02 0.59 16.17
CA VAL A 242 8.32 0.00 15.77
C VAL A 242 9.48 0.67 16.51
N ILE A 243 9.46 2.00 16.61
CA ILE A 243 10.50 2.73 17.34
C ILE A 243 10.41 2.41 18.85
N GLN A 244 9.21 2.24 19.42
CA GLN A 244 9.07 1.83 20.81
C GLN A 244 9.65 0.42 21.05
N ALA A 245 9.46 -0.53 20.12
CA ALA A 245 10.08 -1.86 20.22
C ALA A 245 11.62 -1.76 20.18
N ILE A 246 12.18 -0.94 19.28
CA ILE A 246 13.63 -0.67 19.24
C ILE A 246 14.11 -0.04 20.57
N ASN A 247 13.37 0.92 21.10
CA ASN A 247 13.71 1.61 22.35
C ASN A 247 13.63 0.67 23.57
N ALA A 248 12.69 -0.27 23.57
CA ALA A 248 12.55 -1.29 24.61
C ALA A 248 13.72 -2.31 24.61
N GLY A 249 14.52 -2.32 23.55
CA GLY A 249 15.63 -3.26 23.39
C GLY A 249 15.18 -4.62 22.87
N ASP A 250 14.00 -4.69 22.27
CA ASP A 250 13.53 -5.90 21.58
C ASP A 250 14.47 -6.24 20.41
N GLU A 251 14.61 -7.51 20.11
CA GLU A 251 15.21 -7.96 18.86
C GLU A 251 14.26 -7.63 17.71
N VAL A 252 14.59 -6.64 16.89
CA VAL A 252 13.72 -6.16 15.80
C VAL A 252 14.37 -6.49 14.46
N ILE A 253 13.73 -7.37 13.68
CA ILE A 253 14.24 -7.80 12.37
C ILE A 253 13.29 -7.30 11.27
N ALA A 254 13.86 -6.64 10.27
CA ALA A 254 13.11 -6.21 9.10
C ALA A 254 13.10 -7.29 8.01
N GLU A 255 11.94 -7.51 7.38
CA GLU A 255 11.84 -8.23 6.12
C GLU A 255 11.43 -7.25 5.01
N VAL A 256 12.23 -7.12 3.97
CA VAL A 256 12.09 -6.04 3.00
C VAL A 256 11.66 -6.56 1.63
N ALA A 257 10.55 -6.01 1.12
CA ALA A 257 10.00 -6.36 -0.19
C ALA A 257 10.98 -6.02 -1.33
N PRO A 258 11.12 -6.86 -2.38
CA PRO A 258 12.08 -6.65 -3.46
C PRO A 258 11.84 -5.36 -4.26
N ALA A 259 10.68 -4.73 -4.11
CA ALA A 259 10.37 -3.40 -4.64
C ALA A 259 11.22 -2.26 -4.04
N PHE A 260 12.05 -2.51 -3.03
CA PHE A 260 12.94 -1.50 -2.42
C PHE A 260 13.96 -0.92 -3.39
N VAL A 261 14.30 -1.68 -4.42
CA VAL A 261 15.37 -1.36 -5.35
C VAL A 261 15.12 -0.04 -6.08
N GLY A 262 16.01 0.92 -5.84
CA GLY A 262 15.89 2.27 -6.43
C GLY A 262 14.97 3.23 -5.69
N GLN A 263 14.31 2.84 -4.59
CA GLN A 263 13.41 3.73 -3.85
C GLN A 263 14.16 4.84 -3.10
N PHE A 264 15.26 4.51 -2.43
CA PHE A 264 16.02 5.44 -1.58
C PHE A 264 17.16 6.17 -2.31
N GLY A 265 17.16 6.13 -3.63
CA GLY A 265 18.24 6.69 -4.47
C GLY A 265 19.33 5.67 -4.80
N GLY A 266 20.25 6.06 -5.71
CA GLY A 266 21.35 5.18 -6.13
C GLY A 266 20.91 3.98 -6.98
N LYS A 267 21.79 2.96 -7.05
CA LYS A 267 21.60 1.78 -7.92
C LYS A 267 20.89 0.61 -7.22
N GLY A 268 20.42 0.78 -6.00
CA GLY A 268 19.90 -0.29 -5.15
C GLY A 268 21.03 -1.24 -4.72
N ASN A 269 21.33 -1.25 -3.44
CA ASN A 269 22.32 -2.13 -2.83
C ASN A 269 21.72 -2.64 -1.51
N VAL A 270 21.58 -3.94 -1.40
CA VAL A 270 20.98 -4.58 -0.22
C VAL A 270 21.86 -4.39 1.02
N ASP A 271 23.20 -4.40 0.86
CA ASP A 271 24.10 -4.23 2.00
C ASP A 271 24.05 -2.81 2.59
N LYS A 272 23.91 -1.78 1.72
CA LYS A 272 23.61 -0.42 2.18
C LYS A 272 22.28 -0.34 2.91
N LEU A 273 21.30 -1.11 2.47
CA LEU A 273 20.00 -1.14 3.11
C LEU A 273 20.08 -1.81 4.48
N ARG A 274 20.80 -2.95 4.58
CA ARG A 274 21.07 -3.62 5.87
C ARG A 274 21.75 -2.67 6.84
N GLN A 275 22.79 -1.96 6.38
CA GLN A 275 23.46 -0.95 7.21
C GLN A 275 22.49 0.15 7.67
N ALA A 276 21.65 0.66 6.77
CA ALA A 276 20.65 1.67 7.15
C ALA A 276 19.70 1.16 8.25
N PHE A 277 19.27 -0.09 8.17
CA PHE A 277 18.44 -0.70 9.21
C PHE A 277 19.18 -0.83 10.54
N THR A 278 20.45 -1.25 10.52
CA THR A 278 21.28 -1.28 11.73
C THR A 278 21.42 0.12 12.36
N GLU A 279 21.64 1.17 11.57
CA GLU A 279 21.72 2.54 12.08
C GLU A 279 20.38 3.06 12.61
N LEU A 280 19.24 2.53 12.12
CA LEU A 280 17.92 2.80 12.65
C LEU A 280 17.65 2.05 13.96
N GLY A 281 18.45 1.05 14.33
CA GLY A 281 18.33 0.27 15.55
C GLY A 281 17.72 -1.13 15.36
N PHE A 282 17.53 -1.58 14.13
CA PHE A 282 17.15 -2.97 13.85
C PHE A 282 18.34 -3.91 14.08
N THR A 283 18.05 -5.13 14.53
CA THR A 283 19.06 -6.17 14.75
C THR A 283 19.42 -6.92 13.47
N GLY A 284 18.51 -6.96 12.48
CA GLY A 284 18.72 -7.64 11.20
C GLY A 284 17.78 -7.14 10.10
N MET A 285 18.11 -7.51 8.86
CA MET A 285 17.27 -7.21 7.70
C MET A 285 17.41 -8.31 6.64
N GLU A 286 16.29 -8.90 6.23
CA GLU A 286 16.22 -9.99 5.27
C GLU A 286 15.39 -9.63 4.03
N GLU A 287 15.71 -10.27 2.88
CA GLU A 287 14.96 -10.05 1.64
C GLU A 287 13.70 -10.92 1.60
N VAL A 288 12.51 -10.33 1.47
CA VAL A 288 11.25 -11.06 1.21
C VAL A 288 11.27 -11.83 -0.11
N ALA A 289 12.22 -11.56 -0.98
CA ALA A 289 12.45 -12.34 -2.18
C ALA A 289 12.78 -13.82 -1.89
N ILE A 290 13.32 -14.15 -0.69
CA ILE A 290 13.51 -15.54 -0.24
C ILE A 290 12.16 -16.22 -0.06
N GLY A 291 11.22 -15.59 0.64
CA GLY A 291 9.85 -16.09 0.75
C GLY A 291 9.10 -16.12 -0.58
N ALA A 292 9.48 -15.26 -1.55
CA ALA A 292 8.94 -15.31 -2.90
C ALA A 292 9.39 -16.57 -3.65
N ASP A 293 10.62 -17.02 -3.47
CA ASP A 293 11.08 -18.31 -4.00
C ASP A 293 10.28 -19.47 -3.41
N LEU A 294 10.08 -19.48 -2.10
CA LEU A 294 9.29 -20.50 -1.39
C LEU A 294 7.83 -20.51 -1.87
N CYS A 295 7.22 -19.33 -1.99
CA CYS A 295 5.87 -19.17 -2.53
C CYS A 295 5.76 -19.70 -3.98
N THR A 296 6.78 -19.43 -4.81
CA THR A 296 6.85 -19.91 -6.19
C THR A 296 6.83 -21.42 -6.25
N VAL A 297 7.60 -22.11 -5.39
CA VAL A 297 7.65 -23.58 -5.38
C VAL A 297 6.31 -24.15 -4.93
N GLN A 298 5.69 -23.57 -3.90
CA GLN A 298 4.37 -23.98 -3.42
C GLN A 298 3.29 -23.77 -4.50
N GLU A 299 3.19 -22.59 -5.10
CA GLU A 299 2.21 -22.33 -6.18
C GLU A 299 2.45 -23.21 -7.42
N ALA A 300 3.71 -23.57 -7.71
CA ALA A 300 4.03 -24.47 -8.80
C ALA A 300 3.53 -25.90 -8.53
N GLU A 301 3.66 -26.41 -7.32
CA GLU A 301 3.16 -27.71 -6.90
C GLU A 301 1.63 -27.74 -6.89
N ASP A 302 0.98 -26.74 -6.32
CA ASP A 302 -0.47 -26.59 -6.33
C ASP A 302 -1.03 -26.52 -7.76
N PHE A 303 -0.40 -25.73 -8.64
CA PHE A 303 -0.82 -25.65 -10.04
C PHE A 303 -0.75 -26.99 -10.75
N LEU A 304 0.31 -27.75 -10.55
CA LEU A 304 0.48 -29.07 -11.18
C LEU A 304 -0.51 -30.11 -10.65
N GLU A 305 -0.89 -30.00 -9.38
CA GLU A 305 -1.85 -30.91 -8.76
C GLU A 305 -3.30 -30.59 -9.11
N GLU A 306 -3.63 -29.31 -9.30
CA GLU A 306 -5.01 -28.86 -9.36
C GLU A 306 -5.48 -28.48 -10.77
N VAL A 307 -4.58 -27.99 -11.64
CA VAL A 307 -4.96 -27.45 -12.96
C VAL A 307 -4.58 -28.41 -14.08
N PRO A 308 -5.49 -28.74 -15.00
CA PRO A 308 -6.90 -28.30 -15.09
C PRO A 308 -7.92 -29.24 -14.43
N ASP A 309 -7.49 -30.32 -13.79
CA ASP A 309 -8.33 -31.47 -13.44
C ASP A 309 -9.31 -31.16 -12.29
N LYS A 310 -8.88 -30.37 -11.28
CA LYS A 310 -9.71 -29.99 -10.13
C LYS A 310 -10.31 -28.59 -10.31
N ILE A 311 -9.53 -27.64 -10.81
CA ILE A 311 -9.93 -26.25 -11.08
C ILE A 311 -9.57 -25.86 -12.53
N PRO A 312 -10.41 -25.04 -13.19
CA PRO A 312 -10.21 -24.72 -14.60
C PRO A 312 -9.01 -23.79 -14.87
N PHE A 313 -8.59 -23.01 -13.89
CA PHE A 313 -7.43 -22.11 -13.90
C PHE A 313 -7.02 -21.79 -12.45
N MET A 314 -5.80 -21.37 -12.24
CA MET A 314 -5.35 -20.94 -10.90
C MET A 314 -4.93 -19.48 -10.90
N GLY A 315 -5.45 -18.70 -9.96
CA GLY A 315 -5.03 -17.33 -9.68
C GLY A 315 -3.97 -17.29 -8.60
N THR A 316 -2.95 -16.44 -8.75
CA THR A 316 -1.88 -16.25 -7.72
C THR A 316 -2.43 -15.58 -6.46
N SER A 317 -1.79 -15.81 -5.31
CA SER A 317 -2.26 -15.32 -4.00
C SER A 317 -1.50 -14.11 -3.45
N CYS A 318 -0.29 -13.84 -3.94
CA CYS A 318 0.69 -12.93 -3.30
C CYS A 318 0.23 -11.46 -3.13
N CYS A 319 -0.75 -10.99 -3.93
CA CYS A 319 -1.34 -9.65 -3.79
C CYS A 319 -2.63 -9.70 -2.95
N PRO A 320 -2.63 -9.28 -1.66
CA PRO A 320 -3.80 -9.43 -0.79
C PRO A 320 -5.02 -8.64 -1.26
N ALA A 321 -4.82 -7.49 -1.90
CA ALA A 321 -5.93 -6.70 -2.43
C ALA A 321 -6.60 -7.37 -3.64
N TRP A 322 -5.84 -8.09 -4.47
CA TRP A 322 -6.35 -8.87 -5.58
C TRP A 322 -7.08 -10.13 -5.08
N SER A 323 -6.43 -10.93 -4.23
CA SER A 323 -6.99 -12.21 -3.76
C SER A 323 -8.31 -11.98 -2.99
N VAL A 324 -8.35 -10.99 -2.08
CA VAL A 324 -9.57 -10.63 -1.35
C VAL A 324 -10.67 -10.13 -2.30
N MET A 325 -10.34 -9.29 -3.30
CA MET A 325 -11.31 -8.85 -4.31
C MET A 325 -11.87 -10.04 -5.10
N ALA A 326 -11.01 -10.95 -5.57
CA ALA A 326 -11.43 -12.10 -6.34
C ALA A 326 -12.34 -13.03 -5.52
N LYS A 327 -11.93 -13.42 -4.32
CA LYS A 327 -12.71 -14.27 -3.41
C LYS A 327 -14.05 -13.62 -3.03
N LYS A 328 -14.09 -12.29 -2.83
CA LYS A 328 -15.30 -11.56 -2.47
C LYS A 328 -16.30 -11.41 -3.62
N GLU A 329 -15.83 -11.03 -4.80
CA GLU A 329 -16.72 -10.75 -5.95
C GLU A 329 -17.10 -12.01 -6.73
N PHE A 330 -16.33 -13.09 -6.57
CA PHE A 330 -16.55 -14.37 -7.25
C PHE A 330 -16.46 -15.54 -6.25
N PRO A 331 -17.33 -15.59 -5.24
CA PRO A 331 -17.25 -16.58 -4.16
C PRO A 331 -17.38 -18.03 -4.67
N ASP A 332 -18.13 -18.27 -5.75
CA ASP A 332 -18.27 -19.60 -6.36
C ASP A 332 -16.98 -20.10 -7.06
N HIS A 333 -15.98 -19.24 -7.17
CA HIS A 333 -14.67 -19.52 -7.77
C HIS A 333 -13.52 -19.09 -6.85
N ALA A 334 -13.78 -18.99 -5.55
CA ALA A 334 -12.76 -18.61 -4.57
C ALA A 334 -11.64 -19.66 -4.47
N ASP A 335 -11.97 -20.92 -4.72
CA ASP A 335 -11.07 -22.08 -4.81
C ASP A 335 -10.10 -22.02 -6.00
N CYS A 336 -10.42 -21.23 -7.03
CA CYS A 336 -9.48 -20.96 -8.12
C CYS A 336 -8.35 -20.00 -7.73
N ILE A 337 -8.39 -19.37 -6.55
CA ILE A 337 -7.31 -18.50 -6.06
C ILE A 337 -6.42 -19.31 -5.14
N SER A 338 -5.14 -19.42 -5.47
CA SER A 338 -4.13 -20.16 -4.71
C SER A 338 -4.20 -19.85 -3.20
N MET A 339 -4.03 -20.90 -2.41
CA MET A 339 -3.96 -20.83 -0.94
C MET A 339 -2.51 -20.81 -0.45
N ALA A 340 -1.53 -20.74 -1.35
CA ALA A 340 -0.12 -20.60 -0.98
C ALA A 340 0.11 -19.37 -0.10
N LEU A 341 0.95 -19.55 0.91
CA LEU A 341 1.32 -18.45 1.80
C LEU A 341 2.07 -17.38 1.04
N THR A 342 1.78 -16.12 1.37
CA THR A 342 2.44 -15.01 0.68
C THR A 342 3.94 -14.93 1.04
N PRO A 343 4.77 -14.33 0.17
CA PRO A 343 6.19 -14.12 0.44
C PRO A 343 6.49 -13.48 1.80
N MET A 344 5.67 -12.50 2.22
CA MET A 344 5.74 -11.86 3.54
C MET A 344 5.59 -12.91 4.66
N THR A 345 4.56 -13.72 4.62
CA THR A 345 4.29 -14.72 5.66
C THR A 345 5.39 -15.79 5.71
N LEU A 346 5.86 -16.27 4.54
CA LEU A 346 6.91 -17.30 4.47
C LEU A 346 8.26 -16.78 4.99
N THR A 347 8.63 -15.54 4.64
CA THR A 347 9.86 -14.94 5.16
C THR A 347 9.77 -14.71 6.67
N ALA A 348 8.64 -14.19 7.17
CA ALA A 348 8.44 -13.98 8.60
C ALA A 348 8.54 -15.29 9.39
N ARG A 349 7.92 -16.37 8.90
CA ARG A 349 8.01 -17.70 9.54
C ARG A 349 9.42 -18.26 9.50
N LEU A 350 10.17 -18.02 8.43
CA LEU A 350 11.58 -18.40 8.32
C LEU A 350 12.43 -17.64 9.36
N ILE A 351 12.23 -16.33 9.51
CA ILE A 351 12.87 -15.50 10.53
C ILE A 351 12.48 -16.00 11.92
N ARG A 352 11.19 -16.22 12.19
CA ARG A 352 10.70 -16.70 13.48
C ARG A 352 11.34 -18.02 13.92
N LYS A 353 11.62 -18.90 12.95
CA LYS A 353 12.28 -20.19 13.21
C LYS A 353 13.71 -20.03 13.72
N GLN A 354 14.45 -19.01 13.25
CA GLN A 354 15.83 -18.73 13.69
C GLN A 354 15.86 -17.78 14.90
N HIS A 355 14.90 -16.84 14.96
CA HIS A 355 14.78 -15.80 15.96
C HIS A 355 13.39 -15.86 16.65
N PRO A 356 13.17 -16.81 17.58
CA PRO A 356 11.83 -17.08 18.13
C PRO A 356 11.16 -15.89 18.82
N ASN A 357 11.95 -14.97 19.38
CA ASN A 357 11.45 -13.83 20.16
C ASN A 357 11.53 -12.49 19.41
N ALA A 358 12.04 -12.48 18.17
CA ALA A 358 12.20 -11.24 17.42
C ALA A 358 10.85 -10.58 17.09
N LYS A 359 10.81 -9.27 17.09
CA LYS A 359 9.73 -8.48 16.48
C LYS A 359 10.00 -8.36 14.99
N ILE A 360 9.09 -8.86 14.17
CA ILE A 360 9.25 -8.91 12.70
C ILE A 360 8.53 -7.75 12.06
N VAL A 361 9.26 -6.97 11.28
CA VAL A 361 8.74 -5.76 10.61
C VAL A 361 8.80 -5.94 9.11
N PHE A 362 7.64 -6.09 8.46
CA PHE A 362 7.60 -6.03 7.00
C PHE A 362 7.77 -4.59 6.51
N VAL A 363 8.73 -4.37 5.61
CA VAL A 363 8.95 -3.06 4.98
C VAL A 363 8.76 -3.18 3.47
N GLY A 364 7.72 -2.51 2.96
CA GLY A 364 7.36 -2.69 1.56
C GLY A 364 6.56 -1.53 0.96
N PRO A 365 6.08 -1.69 -0.27
CA PRO A 365 5.34 -0.64 -0.96
C PRO A 365 3.85 -0.60 -0.63
N CYS A 366 3.32 -1.54 0.17
CA CYS A 366 1.92 -1.93 0.14
C CYS A 366 1.16 -1.61 1.43
N SER A 367 0.11 -0.79 1.33
CA SER A 367 -0.80 -0.52 2.44
C SER A 367 -1.68 -1.74 2.80
N ALA A 368 -2.10 -2.57 1.81
CA ALA A 368 -2.92 -3.75 2.06
C ALA A 368 -2.20 -4.84 2.88
N LYS A 369 -0.87 -4.87 2.87
CA LYS A 369 -0.07 -5.77 3.72
C LYS A 369 -0.24 -5.48 5.21
N LYS A 370 -0.59 -4.24 5.59
CA LYS A 370 -0.93 -3.90 6.98
C LYS A 370 -2.15 -4.69 7.49
N LEU A 371 -3.18 -4.86 6.64
CA LEU A 371 -4.34 -5.68 7.00
C LEU A 371 -4.07 -7.18 6.92
N GLU A 372 -3.28 -7.62 5.94
CA GLU A 372 -2.89 -9.02 5.84
C GLU A 372 -2.14 -9.49 7.08
N ALA A 373 -1.19 -8.71 7.57
CA ALA A 373 -0.45 -9.02 8.79
C ALA A 373 -1.34 -9.16 10.04
N MET A 374 -2.48 -8.46 10.06
CA MET A 374 -3.44 -8.50 11.18
C MET A 374 -4.47 -9.63 11.10
N ARG A 375 -4.57 -10.35 9.97
CA ARG A 375 -5.50 -11.46 9.83
C ARG A 375 -5.08 -12.63 10.72
N LYS A 376 -5.95 -13.03 11.64
CA LYS A 376 -5.70 -14.11 12.58
C LYS A 376 -5.58 -15.47 11.90
N SER A 377 -6.34 -15.68 10.81
CA SER A 377 -6.33 -16.93 10.04
C SER A 377 -5.00 -17.18 9.35
N VAL A 378 -4.36 -16.15 8.82
CA VAL A 378 -3.07 -16.27 8.13
C VAL A 378 -1.92 -16.58 9.07
N ARG A 379 -1.98 -16.08 10.33
CA ARG A 379 -0.89 -16.27 11.32
C ARG A 379 0.45 -15.91 10.72
N SER A 380 0.56 -14.67 10.27
CA SER A 380 1.68 -14.19 9.43
C SER A 380 3.02 -14.16 10.15
N GLU A 381 3.02 -14.17 11.49
CA GLU A 381 4.21 -13.94 12.35
C GLU A 381 4.81 -12.53 12.20
N VAL A 382 4.16 -11.64 11.44
CA VAL A 382 4.56 -10.25 11.26
C VAL A 382 3.96 -9.39 12.35
N ASP A 383 4.81 -8.71 13.12
CA ASP A 383 4.38 -7.83 14.21
C ASP A 383 3.99 -6.44 13.68
N PHE A 384 4.73 -5.89 12.72
CA PHE A 384 4.52 -4.54 12.19
C PHE A 384 4.71 -4.47 10.68
N VAL A 385 4.05 -3.49 10.05
CA VAL A 385 4.21 -3.22 8.62
C VAL A 385 4.48 -1.73 8.39
N LEU A 386 5.60 -1.42 7.74
CA LEU A 386 5.98 -0.09 7.30
C LEU A 386 6.03 0.02 5.79
N THR A 387 5.73 1.20 5.26
CA THR A 387 5.97 1.52 3.87
C THR A 387 7.37 2.09 3.65
N PHE A 388 7.85 2.10 2.40
CA PHE A 388 9.13 2.75 2.08
C PHE A 388 9.11 4.26 2.38
N GLU A 389 7.96 4.92 2.28
CA GLU A 389 7.83 6.33 2.62
C GLU A 389 7.97 6.55 4.14
N GLU A 390 7.38 5.68 4.94
CA GLU A 390 7.52 5.67 6.40
C GLU A 390 8.96 5.41 6.81
N MET A 391 9.61 4.42 6.21
CA MET A 391 11.02 4.13 6.46
C MET A 391 11.94 5.31 6.07
N ALA A 392 11.67 5.99 4.95
CA ALA A 392 12.42 7.18 4.57
C ALA A 392 12.26 8.31 5.63
N GLY A 393 11.10 8.40 6.28
CA GLY A 393 10.87 9.28 7.43
C GLY A 393 11.76 8.91 8.62
N MET A 394 11.88 7.62 8.95
CA MET A 394 12.78 7.14 10.02
C MET A 394 14.26 7.44 9.70
N MET A 395 14.69 7.20 8.44
CA MET A 395 16.05 7.56 8.00
C MET A 395 16.32 9.06 8.15
N ALA A 396 15.35 9.90 7.74
CA ALA A 396 15.46 11.35 7.88
C ALA A 396 15.51 11.79 9.35
N ALA A 397 14.82 11.09 10.26
CA ALA A 397 14.86 11.38 11.69
C ALA A 397 16.24 11.14 12.32
N LYS A 398 17.01 10.22 11.78
CA LYS A 398 18.36 9.86 12.22
C LYS A 398 19.48 10.46 11.33
N ASP A 399 19.14 11.36 10.40
CA ASP A 399 20.06 11.96 9.43
C ASP A 399 20.83 10.92 8.58
N ILE A 400 20.22 9.76 8.31
CA ILE A 400 20.83 8.70 7.52
C ILE A 400 20.68 9.00 6.04
N ASP A 401 21.79 9.25 5.35
CA ASP A 401 21.84 9.36 3.89
C ASP A 401 22.23 8.00 3.27
N TYR A 402 21.21 7.24 2.87
CA TYR A 402 21.39 5.93 2.25
C TYR A 402 22.42 5.92 1.11
N THR A 403 22.53 7.01 0.34
CA THR A 403 23.44 7.06 -0.82
C THR A 403 24.90 7.09 -0.42
N LYS A 404 25.22 7.58 0.79
CA LYS A 404 26.55 7.74 1.33
C LYS A 404 27.04 6.55 2.16
N LEU A 405 26.14 5.64 2.55
CA LEU A 405 26.53 4.47 3.33
C LEU A 405 27.56 3.62 2.57
N PRO A 406 28.57 3.06 3.24
CA PRO A 406 29.59 2.20 2.61
C PRO A 406 29.01 0.89 2.07
N GLY A 407 27.97 0.32 2.69
CA GLY A 407 27.35 -0.93 2.30
C GLY A 407 28.03 -2.13 2.98
N GLU A 408 28.23 -2.00 4.27
CA GLU A 408 28.73 -3.05 5.15
C GLU A 408 27.53 -3.67 5.90
N GLY A 409 26.93 -4.70 5.34
CA GLY A 409 25.80 -5.39 5.93
C GLY A 409 25.94 -6.89 5.74
N ALA A 410 25.57 -7.67 6.76
CA ALA A 410 25.49 -9.11 6.72
C ALA A 410 24.02 -9.58 6.68
N SER A 411 23.79 -10.80 6.23
CA SER A 411 22.53 -11.53 6.32
C SER A 411 22.79 -12.88 6.95
N ASP A 412 21.85 -13.32 7.76
CA ASP A 412 21.85 -14.67 8.32
C ASP A 412 21.29 -15.70 7.35
N PHE A 413 20.72 -15.23 6.23
CA PHE A 413 20.08 -16.05 5.22
C PHE A 413 20.85 -16.06 3.89
N ASP A 414 20.60 -17.10 3.12
CA ASP A 414 21.12 -17.24 1.76
C ASP A 414 20.45 -16.23 0.82
N VAL A 415 20.94 -16.14 -0.40
CA VAL A 415 20.52 -15.13 -1.37
C VAL A 415 19.32 -15.62 -2.18
N ALA A 416 18.30 -14.76 -2.31
CA ALA A 416 17.14 -15.02 -3.14
C ALA A 416 17.48 -15.16 -4.63
N SER A 417 16.67 -15.92 -5.35
CA SER A 417 16.78 -16.10 -6.81
C SER A 417 16.41 -14.84 -7.61
N ALA A 418 16.72 -14.87 -8.90
CA ALA A 418 16.26 -13.84 -9.84
C ALA A 418 14.71 -13.86 -9.97
N ASP A 419 14.10 -15.05 -9.93
CA ASP A 419 12.66 -15.22 -9.96
C ASP A 419 12.00 -14.55 -8.75
N GLY A 420 12.45 -14.85 -7.52
CA GLY A 420 11.91 -14.24 -6.30
C GLY A 420 12.06 -12.72 -6.26
N ARG A 421 13.21 -12.19 -6.67
CA ARG A 421 13.41 -10.74 -6.81
C ARG A 421 12.54 -10.12 -7.89
N GLY A 422 12.15 -10.90 -8.90
CA GLY A 422 11.27 -10.50 -10.00
C GLY A 422 9.81 -10.22 -9.59
N PHE A 423 9.34 -10.74 -8.46
CA PHE A 423 7.96 -10.58 -7.96
C PHE A 423 7.49 -9.13 -7.84
N ALA A 424 8.42 -8.19 -7.68
CA ALA A 424 8.08 -6.78 -7.53
C ALA A 424 7.45 -6.13 -8.77
N VAL A 425 7.58 -6.75 -9.95
CA VAL A 425 7.11 -6.22 -11.22
C VAL A 425 5.96 -7.10 -11.74
N ALA A 426 4.92 -6.47 -12.28
CA ALA A 426 3.78 -7.20 -12.84
C ALA A 426 4.21 -8.23 -13.90
N GLY A 427 3.59 -9.40 -13.87
CA GLY A 427 3.97 -10.57 -14.67
C GLY A 427 5.10 -11.41 -14.04
N GLY A 428 5.76 -10.90 -13.00
CA GLY A 428 6.91 -11.57 -12.37
C GLY A 428 6.54 -12.82 -11.59
N VAL A 429 5.39 -12.83 -10.94
CA VAL A 429 4.91 -13.97 -10.12
C VAL A 429 4.57 -15.17 -11.02
N ALA A 430 3.68 -14.97 -11.99
CA ALA A 430 3.29 -16.04 -12.90
C ALA A 430 4.49 -16.56 -13.71
N GLN A 431 5.41 -15.67 -14.09
CA GLN A 431 6.62 -16.09 -14.79
C GLN A 431 7.54 -16.94 -13.90
N ALA A 432 7.71 -16.59 -12.63
CA ALA A 432 8.51 -17.36 -11.69
C ALA A 432 7.92 -18.78 -11.49
N VAL A 433 6.61 -18.87 -11.30
CA VAL A 433 5.90 -20.16 -11.18
C VAL A 433 6.07 -21.00 -12.47
N ALA A 434 5.89 -20.40 -13.63
CA ALA A 434 6.11 -21.08 -14.91
C ALA A 434 7.58 -21.55 -15.08
N ASN A 435 8.56 -20.72 -14.66
CA ASN A 435 9.97 -21.08 -14.68
C ASN A 435 10.28 -22.25 -13.74
N ALA A 436 9.69 -22.28 -12.54
CA ALA A 436 9.84 -23.38 -11.59
C ALA A 436 9.26 -24.69 -12.13
N ILE A 437 8.07 -24.64 -12.73
CA ILE A 437 7.44 -25.81 -13.38
C ILE A 437 8.32 -26.31 -14.52
N HIS A 438 8.75 -25.43 -15.40
CA HIS A 438 9.59 -25.79 -16.54
C HIS A 438 10.96 -26.36 -16.12
N ARG A 439 11.53 -25.88 -15.00
CA ARG A 439 12.78 -26.42 -14.43
C ARG A 439 12.62 -27.87 -13.98
N LYS A 440 11.47 -28.19 -13.33
CA LYS A 440 11.17 -29.56 -12.86
C LYS A 440 10.64 -30.47 -14.00
N TYR A 441 9.86 -29.88 -14.93
CA TYR A 441 9.17 -30.59 -16.02
C TYR A 441 9.35 -29.83 -17.35
N PRO A 442 10.47 -30.00 -18.07
CA PRO A 442 10.81 -29.23 -19.27
C PRO A 442 9.78 -29.28 -20.41
N ASP A 443 9.04 -30.40 -20.52
CA ASP A 443 8.03 -30.61 -21.55
C ASP A 443 6.63 -30.07 -21.18
N ARG A 444 6.47 -29.55 -19.95
CA ARG A 444 5.20 -28.99 -19.47
C ARG A 444 5.08 -27.52 -19.86
N GLU A 445 4.17 -27.22 -20.78
CA GLU A 445 3.80 -25.84 -21.09
C GLU A 445 2.88 -25.27 -20.01
N VAL A 446 3.15 -24.03 -19.59
CA VAL A 446 2.31 -23.25 -18.67
C VAL A 446 1.90 -21.96 -19.38
N ASN A 447 0.62 -21.84 -19.62
CA ASN A 447 0.06 -20.61 -20.18
C ASN A 447 -0.21 -19.60 -19.05
N ILE A 448 0.24 -18.38 -19.20
CA ILE A 448 0.08 -17.30 -18.22
C ILE A 448 -0.72 -16.14 -18.79
N VAL A 449 -1.51 -15.52 -17.94
CA VAL A 449 -2.17 -14.24 -18.21
C VAL A 449 -2.08 -13.37 -16.98
N ASN A 450 -1.79 -12.09 -17.17
CA ASN A 450 -1.69 -11.12 -16.07
C ASN A 450 -2.56 -9.90 -16.30
N ALA A 451 -3.03 -9.30 -15.21
CA ALA A 451 -3.76 -8.04 -15.20
C ALA A 451 -3.27 -7.12 -14.08
N GLU A 452 -3.29 -5.83 -14.36
CA GLU A 452 -2.80 -4.77 -13.50
C GLU A 452 -3.90 -3.75 -13.21
N GLY A 453 -4.12 -3.47 -11.92
CA GLY A 453 -5.26 -2.69 -11.46
C GLY A 453 -6.52 -3.53 -11.28
N LEU A 454 -7.25 -3.32 -10.17
CA LEU A 454 -8.40 -4.17 -9.80
C LEU A 454 -9.52 -4.21 -10.84
N ASN A 455 -9.69 -3.16 -11.65
CA ASN A 455 -10.69 -3.17 -12.73
C ASN A 455 -10.33 -4.18 -13.84
N GLU A 456 -9.07 -4.21 -14.27
CA GLU A 456 -8.59 -5.16 -15.27
C GLU A 456 -8.50 -6.58 -14.70
N CYS A 457 -8.09 -6.71 -13.42
CA CYS A 457 -8.13 -7.99 -12.71
C CYS A 457 -9.55 -8.57 -12.68
N ARG A 458 -10.57 -7.75 -12.38
CA ARG A 458 -11.98 -8.17 -12.41
C ARG A 458 -12.43 -8.63 -13.79
N LYS A 459 -11.99 -7.94 -14.85
CA LYS A 459 -12.29 -8.32 -16.23
C LYS A 459 -11.63 -9.65 -16.60
N MET A 460 -10.36 -9.80 -16.26
CA MET A 460 -9.60 -11.03 -16.45
C MET A 460 -10.28 -12.21 -15.75
N MET A 461 -10.71 -12.05 -14.49
CA MET A 461 -11.43 -13.08 -13.74
C MET A 461 -12.76 -13.45 -14.41
N LYS A 462 -13.53 -12.46 -14.87
CA LYS A 462 -14.77 -12.72 -15.64
C LYS A 462 -14.51 -13.48 -16.95
N ASP A 463 -13.42 -13.17 -17.64
CA ASP A 463 -13.02 -13.87 -18.87
C ASP A 463 -12.57 -15.31 -18.57
N ALA A 464 -11.83 -15.52 -17.47
CA ALA A 464 -11.41 -16.86 -17.02
C ALA A 464 -12.62 -17.76 -16.65
N ILE A 465 -13.57 -17.23 -15.88
CA ILE A 465 -14.82 -17.92 -15.51
C ILE A 465 -15.64 -18.29 -16.75
N LYS A 466 -15.62 -17.48 -17.80
CA LYS A 466 -16.28 -17.78 -19.09
C LYS A 466 -15.54 -18.82 -19.93
N GLY A 467 -14.43 -19.36 -19.43
CA GLY A 467 -13.64 -20.39 -20.13
C GLY A 467 -12.69 -19.85 -21.20
N LYS A 468 -12.30 -18.57 -21.11
CA LYS A 468 -11.31 -17.99 -22.04
C LYS A 468 -9.88 -18.46 -21.75
N TYR A 469 -9.58 -18.85 -20.51
CA TYR A 469 -8.26 -19.20 -20.02
C TYR A 469 -8.23 -20.59 -19.35
N PRO A 470 -8.65 -21.67 -20.04
CA PRO A 470 -8.63 -23.02 -19.46
C PRO A 470 -7.18 -23.49 -19.32
N GLY A 471 -6.80 -23.98 -18.13
CA GLY A 471 -5.45 -24.46 -17.87
C GLY A 471 -4.40 -23.36 -17.67
N TYR A 472 -4.81 -22.11 -17.48
CA TYR A 472 -3.90 -20.97 -17.32
C TYR A 472 -3.57 -20.71 -15.84
N LEU A 473 -2.36 -20.17 -15.63
CA LEU A 473 -1.99 -19.45 -14.43
C LEU A 473 -2.35 -17.97 -14.62
N VAL A 474 -3.11 -17.42 -13.68
CA VAL A 474 -3.71 -16.08 -13.77
C VAL A 474 -3.09 -15.18 -12.70
N GLU A 475 -2.33 -14.16 -13.09
CA GLU A 475 -1.75 -13.21 -12.16
C GLU A 475 -2.58 -11.93 -12.08
N GLY A 476 -3.03 -11.58 -10.87
CA GLY A 476 -3.69 -10.30 -10.60
C GLY A 476 -2.86 -9.40 -9.68
N MET A 477 -2.60 -8.18 -10.11
CA MET A 477 -1.94 -7.14 -9.31
C MET A 477 -2.84 -5.93 -9.12
N ALA A 478 -3.12 -5.55 -7.88
CA ALA A 478 -3.97 -4.37 -7.59
C ALA A 478 -3.33 -3.04 -8.03
N CYS A 479 -2.01 -3.00 -8.14
CA CYS A 479 -1.26 -1.81 -8.53
C CYS A 479 -0.82 -1.91 -9.99
N PRO A 480 -1.06 -0.88 -10.85
CA PRO A 480 -0.54 -0.84 -12.20
C PRO A 480 0.99 -0.78 -12.22
N GLY A 481 1.64 -1.78 -12.80
CA GLY A 481 3.11 -1.98 -12.78
C GLY A 481 3.59 -2.99 -11.74
N GLY A 482 2.70 -3.54 -10.92
CA GLY A 482 3.05 -4.45 -9.81
C GLY A 482 3.41 -3.72 -8.52
N CYS A 483 4.15 -4.36 -7.63
CA CYS A 483 4.51 -3.83 -6.31
C CYS A 483 5.35 -2.54 -6.38
N VAL A 484 6.12 -2.33 -7.44
CA VAL A 484 6.86 -1.06 -7.70
C VAL A 484 5.95 0.15 -7.85
N ALA A 485 4.64 -0.05 -7.97
CA ALA A 485 3.59 0.96 -8.04
C ALA A 485 2.71 1.03 -6.78
N GLY A 486 3.12 0.42 -5.69
CA GLY A 486 2.40 0.44 -4.42
C GLY A 486 2.27 1.84 -3.81
N ALA A 487 1.35 2.00 -2.85
CA ALA A 487 1.02 3.29 -2.25
C ALA A 487 2.18 3.94 -1.49
N GLY A 488 3.07 3.12 -0.92
CA GLY A 488 4.22 3.57 -0.14
C GLY A 488 5.52 3.71 -0.93
N THR A 489 5.49 3.73 -2.28
CA THR A 489 6.69 3.90 -3.12
C THR A 489 7.11 5.36 -3.24
N LEU A 490 8.41 5.59 -3.46
CA LEU A 490 9.04 6.91 -3.50
C LEU A 490 9.40 7.39 -4.90
N GLN A 491 9.50 6.47 -5.87
CA GLN A 491 10.07 6.74 -7.20
C GLN A 491 9.09 6.37 -8.32
N ALA A 492 9.40 6.85 -9.53
CA ALA A 492 8.64 6.54 -10.74
C ALA A 492 8.69 5.03 -11.07
N ILE A 493 7.53 4.49 -11.47
CA ILE A 493 7.31 3.05 -11.72
C ILE A 493 8.35 2.48 -12.71
N ASN A 494 8.50 3.11 -13.88
CA ASN A 494 9.41 2.63 -14.93
C ASN A 494 10.87 2.60 -14.48
N LYS A 495 11.29 3.56 -13.64
CA LYS A 495 12.64 3.65 -13.10
C LYS A 495 12.91 2.49 -12.14
N THR A 496 11.99 2.24 -11.22
CA THR A 496 12.10 1.17 -10.22
C THR A 496 11.94 -0.21 -10.84
N ALA A 497 10.97 -0.42 -11.74
CA ALA A 497 10.82 -1.67 -12.48
C ALA A 497 12.10 -2.05 -13.25
N SER A 498 12.73 -1.08 -13.91
CA SER A 498 14.01 -1.29 -14.59
C SER A 498 15.16 -1.58 -13.61
N ALA A 499 15.14 -0.96 -12.43
CA ALA A 499 16.14 -1.21 -11.39
C ALA A 499 15.99 -2.61 -10.80
N VAL A 500 14.77 -3.05 -10.48
CA VAL A 500 14.45 -4.41 -10.01
C VAL A 500 14.92 -5.46 -11.01
N LYS A 501 14.58 -5.32 -12.30
CA LYS A 501 15.02 -6.24 -13.35
C LYS A 501 16.55 -6.36 -13.44
N ARG A 502 17.29 -5.26 -13.26
CA ARG A 502 18.76 -5.28 -13.23
C ARG A 502 19.32 -5.91 -11.95
N TYR A 503 18.64 -5.72 -10.83
CA TYR A 503 19.01 -6.31 -9.55
C TYR A 503 18.80 -7.82 -9.56
N ALA A 504 17.63 -8.29 -10.01
CA ALA A 504 17.31 -9.69 -10.16
C ALA A 504 18.36 -10.45 -11.00
N LYS A 505 18.79 -9.89 -12.14
CA LYS A 505 19.85 -10.48 -12.99
C LYS A 505 21.22 -10.64 -12.33
N LYS A 506 21.42 -10.07 -11.15
CA LYS A 506 22.67 -10.21 -10.38
C LYS A 506 22.58 -11.29 -9.31
N SER A 507 21.40 -11.92 -9.17
CA SER A 507 21.28 -13.04 -8.26
C SER A 507 22.18 -14.20 -8.71
N PRO A 508 22.82 -14.91 -7.78
CA PRO A 508 23.61 -16.12 -8.11
C PRO A 508 22.72 -17.28 -8.54
N HIS A 509 21.44 -17.25 -8.15
CA HIS A 509 20.42 -18.25 -8.51
C HIS A 509 19.40 -17.63 -9.47
N ASP A 510 19.17 -18.27 -10.61
CA ASP A 510 18.18 -17.78 -11.57
C ASP A 510 16.75 -18.20 -11.18
N ASN A 511 16.60 -19.42 -10.65
CA ASN A 511 15.31 -20.07 -10.44
C ASN A 511 15.00 -20.31 -8.96
N ALA A 512 13.74 -20.11 -8.57
CA ALA A 512 13.25 -20.32 -7.21
C ALA A 512 13.48 -21.74 -6.66
N VAL A 513 13.53 -22.75 -7.53
CA VAL A 513 13.79 -24.14 -7.16
C VAL A 513 15.20 -24.35 -6.56
N ASP A 514 16.13 -23.47 -6.89
CA ASP A 514 17.52 -23.54 -6.39
C ASP A 514 17.68 -22.93 -4.99
N ASN A 515 16.61 -22.42 -4.36
CA ASN A 515 16.67 -21.82 -3.02
C ASN A 515 16.93 -22.87 -1.94
N ALA A 516 17.92 -22.60 -1.07
CA ALA A 516 18.38 -23.54 -0.03
C ALA A 516 17.30 -23.85 1.04
N TYR A 517 16.25 -23.04 1.16
CA TYR A 517 15.20 -23.19 2.18
C TYR A 517 13.97 -23.96 1.68
N ASN A 518 13.95 -24.43 0.44
CA ASN A 518 12.82 -25.18 -0.10
C ASN A 518 12.46 -26.42 0.72
N ASP A 519 13.46 -27.11 1.29
CA ASP A 519 13.26 -28.27 2.16
C ASP A 519 12.55 -27.93 3.48
N LEU A 520 12.51 -26.65 3.86
CA LEU A 520 11.81 -26.20 5.07
C LEU A 520 10.33 -25.87 4.80
N LEU A 521 9.90 -25.78 3.53
CA LEU A 521 8.56 -25.36 3.15
C LEU A 521 7.45 -26.11 3.93
N PRO A 522 7.46 -27.45 4.08
CA PRO A 522 6.45 -28.18 4.84
C PRO A 522 6.37 -27.77 6.34
N GLN A 523 7.47 -27.25 6.90
CA GLN A 523 7.52 -26.75 8.26
C GLN A 523 7.01 -25.31 8.34
N LEU A 524 7.24 -24.50 7.29
CA LEU A 524 6.82 -23.10 7.20
C LEU A 524 5.33 -22.94 6.88
N GLU A 525 4.63 -23.99 6.43
CA GLU A 525 3.17 -23.99 6.34
C GLU A 525 2.48 -23.82 7.70
N ARG A 526 3.20 -24.04 8.80
CA ARG A 526 2.70 -23.91 10.17
C ARG A 526 3.32 -22.71 10.86
N ASP A 527 2.54 -22.07 11.74
CA ASP A 527 3.04 -21.02 12.63
C ASP A 527 3.94 -21.61 13.76
N ALA A 528 4.48 -20.76 14.60
CA ALA A 528 5.33 -21.16 15.74
C ALA A 528 4.61 -22.11 16.71
N ASP A 529 3.28 -22.05 16.81
CA ASP A 529 2.46 -22.95 17.63
C ASP A 529 2.09 -24.26 16.90
N GLY A 530 2.60 -24.49 15.69
CA GLY A 530 2.35 -25.69 14.90
C GLY A 530 0.99 -25.72 14.17
N ARG A 531 0.29 -24.57 14.06
CA ARG A 531 -1.02 -24.46 13.41
C ARG A 531 -0.86 -24.06 11.94
N LYS A 532 -1.67 -24.65 11.06
CA LYS A 532 -1.75 -24.23 9.66
C LYS A 532 -2.53 -22.91 9.52
N ALA A 533 -2.21 -22.13 8.50
CA ALA A 533 -3.07 -21.05 8.04
C ALA A 533 -4.41 -21.63 7.55
N ASP A 534 -5.49 -20.91 7.81
CA ASP A 534 -6.81 -21.19 7.28
C ASP A 534 -7.36 -19.88 6.70
N GLU A 535 -7.23 -19.73 5.39
CA GLU A 535 -7.65 -18.50 4.70
C GLU A 535 -9.14 -18.52 4.29
N THR A 536 -9.94 -19.50 4.74
CA THR A 536 -11.38 -19.56 4.41
C THR A 536 -12.10 -18.27 4.82
N ASP A 537 -11.69 -17.65 5.93
CA ASP A 537 -12.27 -16.41 6.45
C ASP A 537 -11.49 -15.13 6.06
N ALA A 538 -10.49 -15.22 5.20
CA ALA A 538 -9.63 -14.07 4.83
C ALA A 538 -10.41 -12.82 4.36
N VAL A 539 -11.54 -13.03 3.68
CA VAL A 539 -12.42 -11.95 3.22
C VAL A 539 -13.10 -11.29 4.42
N ALA A 540 -13.74 -12.08 5.30
CA ALA A 540 -14.45 -11.58 6.48
C ALA A 540 -13.47 -10.84 7.41
N GLU A 541 -12.34 -11.45 7.77
CA GLU A 541 -11.33 -10.84 8.62
C GLU A 541 -10.77 -9.51 8.07
N THR A 542 -10.58 -9.41 6.74
CA THR A 542 -10.12 -8.17 6.12
C THR A 542 -11.13 -7.04 6.32
N PHE A 543 -12.44 -7.32 6.24
CA PHE A 543 -13.47 -6.31 6.41
C PHE A 543 -13.77 -6.01 7.88
N GLU A 544 -13.71 -7.00 8.76
CA GLU A 544 -13.80 -6.80 10.22
C GLU A 544 -12.67 -5.90 10.74
N ALA A 545 -11.44 -6.09 10.25
CA ALA A 545 -10.30 -5.25 10.60
C ALA A 545 -10.44 -3.78 10.16
N GLN A 546 -11.39 -3.47 9.26
CA GLN A 546 -11.64 -2.12 8.78
C GLN A 546 -12.93 -1.50 9.33
N ALA A 547 -13.80 -2.28 9.94
CA ALA A 547 -15.08 -1.77 10.45
C ALA A 547 -14.82 -0.73 11.54
N PRO A 548 -15.30 0.52 11.40
CA PRO A 548 -15.21 1.51 12.48
C PRO A 548 -15.86 0.93 13.74
N LYS A 549 -15.20 1.06 14.88
CA LYS A 549 -15.86 0.75 16.16
C LYS A 549 -16.92 1.82 16.41
N ALA A 550 -18.14 1.38 16.68
CA ALA A 550 -19.29 2.23 16.98
C ALA A 550 -19.07 3.11 18.22
#